data_f7d5f3517146f7754ab38709da3b518a
#
_entry.id   f7d5f3517146f7754ab38709da3b518a
#
_cell.length_a   1.000
_cell.length_b   1.000
_cell.length_c   1.000
_cell.angle_alpha   90.00
_cell.angle_beta   90.00
_cell.angle_gamma   90.00
#
_symmetry.space_group_name_H-M   'P 1'
#
loop_
_entity.id
_entity.type
_entity.pdbx_description
1 polymer ?
#
loop_
_entity_poly.entity_id
_entity_poly.type
_entity_poly.pdbx_seq_one_letter_code
_entity_poly.pdbx_strand_id
1 'polypeptide(L)'
;DLSFSYDNKPKNNIFSSLSFSIGSQDRIGIIGANGKGKSTLINCLAGELVYSSGSITKHPSTHLGHFGQTNIDRLDAQNRVIDEILRENPSLSLQAAHSICGAMMFDGDLSKKKISVLSGGERSRVLLGKIISHPTNILLLDEPSHHLDVESIESLIEELNDYSGALVIVTHSELILKS
;
A
#
# COMPACT_ATOMS: atom_id res chain seq x y z
N ASP A 1 -11.44 -21.01 0.42
CA ASP A 1 -12.56 -20.22 0.97
C ASP A 1 -12.10 -19.49 2.23
N LEU A 2 -12.09 -18.16 2.19
CA LEU A 2 -11.65 -17.31 3.28
C LEU A 2 -12.86 -16.69 3.99
N SER A 3 -12.88 -16.72 5.32
CA SER A 3 -13.91 -16.03 6.12
C SER A 3 -13.27 -15.29 7.29
N PHE A 4 -13.85 -14.16 7.65
CA PHE A 4 -13.34 -13.32 8.73
C PHE A 4 -14.45 -12.73 9.59
N SER A 5 -14.25 -12.80 10.91
CA SER A 5 -14.99 -12.02 11.92
C SER A 5 -14.05 -11.56 13.03
N TYR A 6 -14.30 -10.40 13.62
CA TYR A 6 -13.47 -9.86 14.71
C TYR A 6 -13.63 -10.62 16.03
N ASP A 7 -14.75 -11.30 16.23
CA ASP A 7 -15.08 -12.04 17.45
C ASP A 7 -15.04 -13.57 17.26
N ASN A 8 -14.57 -14.03 16.11
CA ASN A 8 -14.52 -15.44 15.71
C ASN A 8 -15.90 -16.15 15.73
N LYS A 9 -16.99 -15.39 15.62
CA LYS A 9 -18.35 -15.94 15.54
C LYS A 9 -18.85 -15.91 14.08
N PRO A 10 -19.21 -17.06 13.49
CA PRO A 10 -19.66 -17.12 12.10
C PRO A 10 -20.86 -16.23 11.76
N LYS A 11 -21.71 -15.92 12.75
CA LYS A 11 -22.86 -15.02 12.60
C LYS A 11 -22.46 -13.57 12.35
N ASN A 12 -21.26 -13.18 12.77
CA ASN A 12 -20.70 -11.82 12.69
C ASN A 12 -19.60 -11.71 11.63
N ASN A 13 -19.61 -12.62 10.64
CA ASN A 13 -18.62 -12.57 9.57
C ASN A 13 -18.76 -11.26 8.77
N ILE A 14 -17.62 -10.59 8.60
CA ILE A 14 -17.48 -9.43 7.72
C ILE A 14 -17.55 -9.89 6.26
N PHE A 15 -16.90 -11.03 5.96
CA PHE A 15 -17.03 -11.76 4.70
C PHE A 15 -16.96 -13.26 4.95
N SER A 16 -17.58 -14.04 4.07
CA SER A 16 -17.68 -15.50 4.19
C SER A 16 -17.41 -16.17 2.87
N SER A 17 -16.67 -17.29 2.92
CA SER A 17 -16.43 -18.18 1.78
C SER A 17 -15.90 -17.46 0.55
N LEU A 18 -15.07 -16.44 0.75
CA LEU A 18 -14.44 -15.70 -0.33
C LEU A 18 -13.30 -16.55 -0.93
N SER A 19 -13.35 -16.77 -2.24
CA SER A 19 -12.32 -17.55 -2.95
C SER A 19 -11.96 -16.85 -4.24
N PHE A 20 -10.68 -16.54 -4.42
CA PHE A 20 -10.12 -15.96 -5.65
C PHE A 20 -8.63 -16.21 -5.71
N SER A 21 -8.05 -15.99 -6.87
CA SER A 21 -6.59 -16.04 -7.09
C SER A 21 -6.11 -14.69 -7.62
N ILE A 22 -4.85 -14.39 -7.37
CA ILE A 22 -4.16 -13.21 -7.88
C ILE A 22 -2.99 -13.70 -8.73
N GLY A 23 -3.04 -13.42 -10.02
CA GLY A 23 -1.94 -13.66 -10.95
C GLY A 23 -0.87 -12.57 -10.85
N SER A 24 0.29 -12.82 -11.46
CA SER A 24 1.49 -11.97 -11.31
C SER A 24 1.37 -10.56 -11.91
N GLN A 25 0.36 -10.30 -12.72
CA GLN A 25 0.13 -8.99 -13.38
C GLN A 25 -1.32 -8.52 -13.24
N ASP A 26 -2.09 -9.15 -12.36
CA ASP A 26 -3.49 -8.79 -12.18
C ASP A 26 -3.64 -7.36 -11.61
N ARG A 27 -4.66 -6.66 -12.09
CA ARG A 27 -5.11 -5.36 -11.60
C ARG A 27 -6.51 -5.54 -10.99
N ILE A 28 -6.59 -5.54 -9.66
CA ILE A 28 -7.84 -5.87 -8.95
C ILE A 28 -8.30 -4.65 -8.14
N GLY A 29 -9.45 -4.09 -8.52
CA GLY A 29 -10.15 -3.07 -7.74
C GLY A 29 -11.17 -3.70 -6.78
N ILE A 30 -11.07 -3.39 -5.49
CA ILE A 30 -12.06 -3.79 -4.49
C ILE A 30 -12.99 -2.60 -4.23
N ILE A 31 -14.24 -2.75 -4.67
CA ILE A 31 -15.24 -1.69 -4.61
C ILE A 31 -16.36 -2.10 -3.65
N GLY A 32 -16.93 -1.12 -2.96
CA GLY A 32 -18.08 -1.35 -2.08
C GLY A 32 -18.27 -0.23 -1.05
N ALA A 33 -19.41 -0.22 -0.38
CA ALA A 33 -19.73 0.77 0.64
C ALA A 33 -18.74 0.72 1.82
N ASN A 34 -18.60 1.86 2.53
CA ASN A 34 -17.77 1.94 3.72
C ASN A 34 -18.24 0.96 4.81
N GLY A 35 -17.31 0.42 5.59
CA GLY A 35 -17.62 -0.55 6.65
C GLY A 35 -17.95 -1.97 6.15
N LYS A 36 -17.82 -2.28 4.86
CA LYS A 36 -18.10 -3.60 4.30
C LYS A 36 -16.90 -4.55 4.26
N GLY A 37 -15.83 -4.25 4.98
CA GLY A 37 -14.70 -5.16 5.17
C GLY A 37 -13.62 -5.10 4.11
N LYS A 38 -13.59 -4.07 3.24
CA LYS A 38 -12.55 -3.90 2.21
C LYS A 38 -11.15 -3.85 2.82
N SER A 39 -10.92 -2.94 3.77
CA SER A 39 -9.65 -2.83 4.51
C SER A 39 -9.34 -4.09 5.30
N THR A 40 -10.36 -4.74 5.87
CA THR A 40 -10.20 -6.01 6.58
C THR A 40 -9.67 -7.11 5.65
N LEU A 41 -10.20 -7.18 4.42
CA LEU A 41 -9.73 -8.14 3.41
C LEU A 41 -8.27 -7.87 3.04
N ILE A 42 -7.91 -6.61 2.75
CA ILE A 42 -6.52 -6.22 2.45
C ILE A 42 -5.59 -6.59 3.61
N ASN A 43 -5.97 -6.30 4.85
CA ASN A 43 -5.16 -6.63 6.02
C ASN A 43 -5.02 -8.16 6.24
N CYS A 44 -6.03 -8.97 5.90
CA CYS A 44 -5.90 -10.42 5.89
C CYS A 44 -4.93 -10.90 4.80
N LEU A 45 -4.99 -10.35 3.58
CA LEU A 45 -4.06 -10.66 2.49
C LEU A 45 -2.63 -10.26 2.84
N ALA A 46 -2.45 -9.12 3.49
CA ALA A 46 -1.16 -8.64 3.99
C ALA A 46 -0.57 -9.53 5.10
N GLY A 47 -1.42 -10.24 5.85
CA GLY A 47 -1.03 -11.01 7.03
C GLY A 47 -1.05 -10.19 8.32
N GLU A 48 -1.62 -8.99 8.28
CA GLU A 48 -1.79 -8.10 9.45
C GLU A 48 -2.95 -8.58 10.36
N LEU A 49 -3.95 -9.25 9.78
CA LEU A 49 -5.08 -9.84 10.49
C LEU A 49 -5.14 -11.35 10.25
N VAL A 50 -5.40 -12.09 11.33
CA VAL A 50 -5.63 -13.54 11.27
C VAL A 50 -7.08 -13.80 10.90
N TYR A 51 -7.31 -14.50 9.81
CA TYR A 51 -8.66 -14.88 9.36
C TYR A 51 -9.28 -15.98 10.24
N SER A 52 -10.62 -16.02 10.31
CA SER A 52 -11.36 -16.94 11.18
C SER A 52 -11.38 -18.37 10.61
N SER A 53 -11.44 -18.52 9.29
CA SER A 53 -11.38 -19.82 8.62
C SER A 53 -10.93 -19.69 7.17
N GLY A 54 -10.44 -20.80 6.60
CA GLY A 54 -9.92 -20.88 5.26
C GLY A 54 -8.40 -20.87 5.20
N SER A 55 -7.84 -20.51 4.05
CA SER A 55 -6.39 -20.41 3.86
C SER A 55 -6.02 -19.38 2.80
N ILE A 56 -4.87 -18.75 3.00
CA ILE A 56 -4.19 -17.92 2.00
C ILE A 56 -2.89 -18.62 1.64
N THR A 57 -2.75 -19.02 0.38
CA THR A 57 -1.52 -19.64 -0.12
C THR A 57 -0.78 -18.62 -0.96
N LYS A 58 0.50 -18.42 -0.64
CA LYS A 58 1.40 -17.51 -1.38
C LYS A 58 2.51 -18.33 -2.04
N HIS A 59 2.89 -17.95 -3.25
CA HIS A 59 4.07 -18.53 -3.89
C HIS A 59 5.33 -18.16 -3.08
N PRO A 60 6.36 -19.03 -2.97
CA PRO A 60 7.59 -18.74 -2.21
C PRO A 60 8.31 -17.45 -2.64
N SER A 61 8.20 -17.05 -3.90
CA SER A 61 8.77 -15.82 -4.45
C SER A 61 7.84 -14.60 -4.30
N THR A 62 6.78 -14.68 -3.49
CA THR A 62 5.88 -13.55 -3.28
C THR A 62 6.54 -12.52 -2.35
N HIS A 63 6.77 -11.32 -2.88
CA HIS A 63 7.24 -10.14 -2.15
C HIS A 63 6.11 -9.11 -2.15
N LEU A 64 5.48 -8.94 -0.99
CA LEU A 64 4.27 -8.15 -0.84
C LEU A 64 4.59 -6.78 -0.25
N GLY A 65 4.14 -5.72 -0.94
CA GLY A 65 4.07 -4.36 -0.43
C GLY A 65 2.65 -4.06 0.07
N HIS A 66 2.53 -3.47 1.25
CA HIS A 66 1.23 -3.10 1.82
C HIS A 66 1.20 -1.63 2.22
N PHE A 67 0.29 -0.88 1.62
CA PHE A 67 -0.05 0.48 1.98
C PHE A 67 -1.42 0.51 2.65
N GLY A 68 -1.46 0.92 3.91
CA GLY A 68 -2.71 1.12 4.66
C GLY A 68 -2.53 2.21 5.70
N GLN A 69 -3.63 2.76 6.20
CA GLN A 69 -3.60 3.85 7.20
C GLN A 69 -2.79 3.50 8.45
N THR A 70 -2.83 2.24 8.88
CA THR A 70 -2.05 1.76 10.04
C THR A 70 -0.55 1.75 9.81
N ASN A 71 -0.09 1.84 8.56
CA ASN A 71 1.33 1.78 8.23
C ASN A 71 2.00 3.16 8.24
N ILE A 72 1.22 4.25 8.18
CA ILE A 72 1.74 5.63 8.28
C ILE A 72 2.40 5.86 9.64
N ASP A 73 1.87 5.27 10.70
CA ASP A 73 2.44 5.38 12.05
C ASP A 73 3.77 4.62 12.23
N ARG A 74 4.17 3.79 11.26
CA ARG A 74 5.44 3.07 11.25
C ARG A 74 6.62 3.89 10.72
N LEU A 75 6.38 5.11 10.22
CA LEU A 75 7.44 6.02 9.82
C LEU A 75 8.17 6.56 11.06
N ASP A 76 9.51 6.55 11.03
CA ASP A 76 10.30 7.13 12.11
C ASP A 76 10.31 8.66 12.01
N ALA A 77 9.68 9.32 12.98
CA ALA A 77 9.53 10.76 13.01
C ALA A 77 10.86 11.53 12.99
N GLN A 78 11.96 10.93 13.43
CA GLN A 78 13.28 11.55 13.49
C GLN A 78 14.07 11.43 12.19
N ASN A 79 13.73 10.47 11.34
CA ASN A 79 14.39 10.26 10.06
C ASN A 79 14.01 11.36 9.06
N ARG A 80 14.90 11.59 8.08
CA ARG A 80 14.59 12.35 6.87
C ARG A 80 13.84 11.47 5.89
N VAL A 81 13.13 12.07 4.94
CA VAL A 81 12.40 11.35 3.89
C VAL A 81 13.33 10.35 3.17
N ILE A 82 14.49 10.81 2.70
CA ILE A 82 15.43 9.97 1.98
C ILE A 82 16.02 8.85 2.84
N ASP A 83 16.30 9.14 4.12
CA ASP A 83 16.84 8.16 5.06
C ASP A 83 15.81 7.05 5.35
N GLU A 84 14.52 7.41 5.39
CA GLU A 84 13.43 6.46 5.60
C GLU A 84 13.28 5.50 4.40
N ILE A 85 13.46 5.99 3.17
CA ILE A 85 13.46 5.18 1.95
C ILE A 85 14.69 4.25 1.90
N LEU A 86 15.88 4.77 2.17
CA LEU A 86 17.12 3.99 2.19
C LEU A 86 17.13 2.91 3.30
N ARG A 87 16.51 3.21 4.45
CA ARG A 87 16.41 2.25 5.56
C ARG A 87 15.58 1.03 5.15
N GLU A 88 14.56 1.23 4.34
CA GLU A 88 13.70 0.13 3.87
C GLU A 88 14.43 -0.80 2.91
N ASN A 89 15.25 -0.24 2.01
CA ASN A 89 16.07 -1.00 1.07
C ASN A 89 17.55 -0.56 1.13
N PRO A 90 18.36 -1.19 1.99
CA PRO A 90 19.79 -0.84 2.13
C PRO A 90 20.64 -1.08 0.87
N SER A 91 20.14 -1.85 -0.10
CA SER A 91 20.83 -2.09 -1.38
C SER A 91 20.54 -1.01 -2.43
N LEU A 92 19.62 -0.09 -2.13
CA LEU A 92 19.23 0.97 -3.05
C LEU A 92 20.37 1.99 -3.20
N SER A 93 20.71 2.36 -4.43
CA SER A 93 21.67 3.43 -4.65
C SER A 93 21.10 4.78 -4.21
N LEU A 94 21.97 5.70 -3.78
CA LEU A 94 21.53 7.05 -3.40
C LEU A 94 20.81 7.78 -4.55
N GLN A 95 21.24 7.55 -5.78
CA GLN A 95 20.60 8.12 -6.97
C GLN A 95 19.17 7.56 -7.15
N ALA A 96 18.99 6.26 -6.99
CA ALA A 96 17.66 5.65 -7.06
C ALA A 96 16.75 6.13 -5.92
N ALA A 97 17.29 6.29 -4.71
CA ALA A 97 16.54 6.87 -3.58
C ALA A 97 16.08 8.31 -3.88
N HIS A 98 16.94 9.14 -4.48
CA HIS A 98 16.55 10.48 -4.91
C HIS A 98 15.49 10.45 -6.02
N SER A 99 15.57 9.52 -6.96
CA SER A 99 14.53 9.35 -8.00
C SER A 99 13.17 9.00 -7.39
N ILE A 100 13.15 8.08 -6.41
CA ILE A 100 11.92 7.75 -5.68
C ILE A 100 11.40 8.96 -4.89
N CYS A 101 12.29 9.72 -4.22
CA CYS A 101 11.90 10.96 -3.56
C CYS A 101 11.25 11.95 -4.53
N GLY A 102 11.84 12.13 -5.73
CA GLY A 102 11.29 13.01 -6.77
C GLY A 102 9.91 12.55 -7.24
N ALA A 103 9.74 11.25 -7.56
CA ALA A 103 8.45 10.68 -7.92
C ALA A 103 7.37 10.89 -6.85
N MET A 104 7.79 10.96 -5.57
CA MET A 104 6.92 11.27 -4.43
C MET A 104 6.87 12.77 -4.09
N MET A 105 7.34 13.66 -4.99
CA MET A 105 7.35 15.12 -4.86
C MET A 105 8.21 15.64 -3.69
N PHE A 106 9.33 14.96 -3.42
CA PHE A 106 10.33 15.38 -2.45
C PHE A 106 11.67 15.66 -3.13
N ASP A 107 11.68 16.60 -4.10
CA ASP A 107 12.88 16.97 -4.82
C ASP A 107 13.88 17.76 -3.98
N GLY A 108 15.15 17.60 -4.27
CA GLY A 108 16.24 18.38 -3.70
C GLY A 108 16.22 18.43 -2.19
N ASP A 109 16.09 19.63 -1.61
CA ASP A 109 16.08 19.81 -0.15
C ASP A 109 14.82 19.29 0.54
N LEU A 110 13.71 19.06 -0.18
CA LEU A 110 12.52 18.45 0.39
C LEU A 110 12.78 17.01 0.87
N SER A 111 13.64 16.27 0.18
CA SER A 111 14.06 14.91 0.59
C SER A 111 14.79 14.86 1.94
N LYS A 112 15.33 16.00 2.37
CA LYS A 112 16.05 16.15 3.66
C LYS A 112 15.13 16.55 4.82
N LYS A 113 13.84 16.86 4.57
CA LYS A 113 12.88 17.16 5.64
C LYS A 113 12.71 15.97 6.57
N LYS A 114 12.55 16.23 7.86
CA LYS A 114 12.19 15.19 8.83
C LYS A 114 10.73 14.77 8.69
N ILE A 115 10.46 13.50 8.90
CA ILE A 115 9.10 12.94 8.90
C ILE A 115 8.19 13.67 9.91
N SER A 116 8.73 14.10 11.06
CA SER A 116 7.99 14.81 12.11
C SER A 116 7.32 16.11 11.66
N VAL A 117 7.88 16.80 10.66
CA VAL A 117 7.36 18.08 10.17
C VAL A 117 6.44 17.94 8.96
N LEU A 118 6.22 16.72 8.48
CA LEU A 118 5.39 16.44 7.32
C LEU A 118 3.90 16.42 7.67
N SER A 119 3.07 16.90 6.74
CA SER A 119 1.62 16.71 6.78
C SER A 119 1.23 15.24 6.63
N GLY A 120 -0.04 14.91 6.87
CA GLY A 120 -0.56 13.53 6.67
C GLY A 120 -0.38 13.05 5.24
N GLY A 121 -0.70 13.87 4.25
CA GLY A 121 -0.50 13.54 2.82
C GLY A 121 0.96 13.34 2.46
N GLU A 122 1.87 14.22 2.93
CA GLU A 122 3.30 14.05 2.73
C GLU A 122 3.81 12.74 3.34
N ARG A 123 3.36 12.35 4.54
CA ARG A 123 3.70 11.05 5.14
C ARG A 123 3.19 9.88 4.32
N SER A 124 1.98 9.97 3.76
CA SER A 124 1.43 8.95 2.85
C SER A 124 2.32 8.75 1.63
N ARG A 125 2.81 9.84 1.01
CA ARG A 125 3.75 9.78 -0.11
C ARG A 125 5.09 9.13 0.28
N VAL A 126 5.63 9.45 1.46
CA VAL A 126 6.86 8.79 1.95
C VAL A 126 6.65 7.30 2.12
N LEU A 127 5.53 6.88 2.71
CA LEU A 127 5.21 5.46 2.88
C LEU A 127 5.10 4.75 1.53
N LEU A 128 4.47 5.39 0.55
CA LEU A 128 4.38 4.84 -0.81
C LEU A 128 5.78 4.70 -1.43
N GLY A 129 6.63 5.71 -1.32
CA GLY A 129 8.03 5.64 -1.76
C GLY A 129 8.81 4.51 -1.10
N LYS A 130 8.60 4.26 0.20
CA LYS A 130 9.18 3.11 0.90
C LYS A 130 8.77 1.79 0.28
N ILE A 131 7.49 1.62 -0.01
CA ILE A 131 6.95 0.38 -0.56
C ILE A 131 7.50 0.14 -1.97
N ILE A 132 7.55 1.18 -2.80
CA ILE A 132 8.10 1.10 -4.17
C ILE A 132 9.62 0.85 -4.15
N SER A 133 10.33 1.28 -3.11
CA SER A 133 11.78 1.06 -2.98
C SER A 133 12.16 -0.42 -2.85
N HIS A 134 11.24 -1.26 -2.41
CA HIS A 134 11.42 -2.72 -2.34
C HIS A 134 11.04 -3.38 -3.67
N PRO A 135 11.76 -4.44 -4.07
CA PRO A 135 11.36 -5.27 -5.21
C PRO A 135 10.13 -6.10 -4.83
N THR A 136 8.96 -5.46 -4.80
CA THR A 136 7.68 -6.14 -4.59
C THR A 136 7.14 -6.66 -5.91
N ASN A 137 6.39 -7.76 -5.87
CA ASN A 137 5.67 -8.29 -7.02
C ASN A 137 4.15 -8.37 -6.80
N ILE A 138 3.70 -7.97 -5.61
CA ILE A 138 2.29 -7.71 -5.30
C ILE A 138 2.21 -6.44 -4.44
N LEU A 139 1.37 -5.48 -4.85
CA LEU A 139 1.02 -4.31 -4.06
C LEU A 139 -0.42 -4.41 -3.57
N LEU A 140 -0.61 -4.24 -2.28
CA LEU A 140 -1.92 -4.10 -1.63
C LEU A 140 -2.07 -2.65 -1.17
N LEU A 141 -3.02 -1.92 -1.74
CA LEU A 141 -3.23 -0.50 -1.46
C LEU A 141 -4.64 -0.29 -0.88
N ASP A 142 -4.71 0.27 0.33
CA ASP A 142 -5.97 0.60 0.98
C ASP A 142 -6.16 2.12 1.02
N GLU A 143 -7.02 2.64 0.15
CA GLU A 143 -7.36 4.06 -0.01
C GLU A 143 -6.09 4.94 -0.19
N PRO A 144 -5.19 4.64 -1.13
CA PRO A 144 -3.92 5.37 -1.27
C PRO A 144 -4.08 6.83 -1.67
N SER A 145 -5.22 7.22 -2.23
CA SER A 145 -5.55 8.60 -2.56
C SER A 145 -6.02 9.45 -1.37
N HIS A 146 -6.27 8.82 -0.21
CA HIS A 146 -6.73 9.54 0.97
C HIS A 146 -5.67 10.55 1.43
N HIS A 147 -6.04 11.80 1.57
CA HIS A 147 -5.18 12.93 1.94
C HIS A 147 -4.15 13.35 0.87
N LEU A 148 -4.23 12.85 -0.36
CA LEU A 148 -3.43 13.33 -1.48
C LEU A 148 -4.18 14.44 -2.23
N ASP A 149 -3.43 15.44 -2.71
CA ASP A 149 -3.91 16.41 -3.68
C ASP A 149 -3.96 15.80 -5.10
N VAL A 150 -4.57 16.51 -6.04
CA VAL A 150 -4.79 16.01 -7.40
C VAL A 150 -3.47 15.66 -8.09
N GLU A 151 -2.45 16.51 -7.94
CA GLU A 151 -1.12 16.32 -8.55
C GLU A 151 -0.43 15.07 -8.00
N SER A 152 -0.55 14.82 -6.69
CA SER A 152 -0.05 13.59 -6.05
C SER A 152 -0.80 12.34 -6.50
N ILE A 153 -2.11 12.44 -6.78
CA ILE A 153 -2.91 11.33 -7.31
C ILE A 153 -2.47 11.00 -8.74
N GLU A 154 -2.23 12.01 -9.57
CA GLU A 154 -1.75 11.81 -10.95
C GLU A 154 -0.38 11.13 -10.95
N SER A 155 0.56 11.59 -10.13
CA SER A 155 1.88 10.97 -9.98
C SER A 155 1.78 9.52 -9.47
N LEU A 156 0.87 9.24 -8.52
CA LEU A 156 0.60 7.88 -8.05
C LEU A 156 0.08 6.99 -9.19
N ILE A 157 -0.84 7.49 -10.02
CA ILE A 157 -1.39 6.74 -11.16
C ILE A 157 -0.28 6.38 -12.16
N GLU A 158 0.61 7.32 -12.48
CA GLU A 158 1.75 7.07 -13.37
C GLU A 158 2.63 5.93 -12.83
N GLU A 159 3.02 5.99 -11.56
CA GLU A 159 3.83 4.94 -10.92
C GLU A 159 3.12 3.58 -10.86
N LEU A 160 1.80 3.57 -10.60
CA LEU A 160 1.02 2.34 -10.61
C LEU A 160 0.89 1.72 -12.00
N ASN A 161 0.82 2.53 -13.05
CA ASN A 161 0.77 2.06 -14.43
C ASN A 161 2.10 1.44 -14.88
N ASP A 162 3.22 1.99 -14.43
CA ASP A 162 4.56 1.48 -14.72
C ASP A 162 4.92 0.24 -13.87
N TYR A 163 4.18 0.00 -12.79
CA TYR A 163 4.42 -1.14 -11.92
C TYR A 163 4.12 -2.46 -12.61
N SER A 164 5.10 -3.35 -12.72
CA SER A 164 5.02 -4.62 -13.46
C SER A 164 4.41 -5.78 -12.67
N GLY A 165 4.21 -5.64 -11.37
CA GLY A 165 3.64 -6.68 -10.49
C GLY A 165 2.11 -6.64 -10.43
N ALA A 166 1.52 -7.52 -9.63
CA ALA A 166 0.09 -7.50 -9.36
C ALA A 166 -0.29 -6.35 -8.43
N LEU A 167 -1.48 -5.77 -8.66
CA LEU A 167 -2.03 -4.68 -7.87
C LEU A 167 -3.40 -5.05 -7.34
N VAL A 168 -3.59 -4.93 -6.04
CA VAL A 168 -4.91 -5.01 -5.40
C VAL A 168 -5.15 -3.69 -4.70
N ILE A 169 -6.18 -2.96 -5.11
CA ILE A 169 -6.46 -1.63 -4.61
C ILE A 169 -7.89 -1.50 -4.10
N VAL A 170 -8.04 -0.96 -2.89
CA VAL A 170 -9.29 -0.43 -2.39
C VAL A 170 -9.29 1.06 -2.64
N THR A 171 -10.24 1.58 -3.39
CA THR A 171 -10.36 3.02 -3.61
C THR A 171 -11.79 3.42 -3.98
N HIS A 172 -12.12 4.66 -3.67
CA HIS A 172 -13.32 5.36 -4.14
C HIS A 172 -13.00 6.38 -5.24
N SER A 173 -11.72 6.55 -5.58
CA SER A 173 -11.29 7.48 -6.63
C SER A 173 -11.60 6.92 -8.01
N GLU A 174 -12.50 7.58 -8.75
CA GLU A 174 -12.78 7.22 -10.14
C GLU A 174 -11.57 7.40 -11.06
N LEU A 175 -10.67 8.32 -10.73
CA LEU A 175 -9.43 8.55 -11.49
C LEU A 175 -8.56 7.29 -11.48
N ILE A 176 -8.35 6.72 -10.29
CA ILE A 176 -7.54 5.51 -10.13
C ILE A 176 -8.22 4.28 -10.75
N LEU A 177 -9.55 4.19 -10.68
CA LEU A 177 -10.27 3.03 -11.23
C LEU A 177 -10.36 3.02 -12.76
N LYS A 178 -10.12 4.16 -13.41
CA LYS A 178 -10.17 4.31 -14.87
C LYS A 178 -8.78 4.30 -15.53
N SER A 179 -7.73 4.38 -14.75
CA SER A 179 -6.34 4.29 -15.19
C SER A 179 -5.88 2.83 -15.32
#